data_90604842c5fe418de8016a25eb514afa
#
_entry.id   90604842c5fe418de8016a25eb514afa
#
_cell.length_a   1.000
_cell.length_b   1.000
_cell.length_c   1.000
_cell.angle_alpha   90.00
_cell.angle_beta   90.00
_cell.angle_gamma   90.00
#
_symmetry.space_group_name_H-M   'P 1'
#
loop_
_entity.id
_entity.type
_entity.pdbx_description
1 polymer ?
#
loop_
_entity_poly.entity_id
_entity_poly.type
_entity_poly.pdbx_seq_one_letter_code
_entity_poly.pdbx_strand_id
1 'polypeptide(L)'
;MLILKKSCKALITALCTLFIYSCSSNDKLDINNYQLQSIQWKLSADDAEKVDTIELPPKITSNNTEEPMSITFSFEKNIKETSQFYSDDPELFNSLTLKENILVDITANASTLSSEYRKLSSDLHAPLSLNETVLSPLYKSKETLKLSPHTKVTTECKIYIKEYTATYLAIFENDKGETIEMKKIVLSVIVALIAITANAQVYV
;
A
#
# COMPACT_ATOMS: atom_id res chain seq x y z
N MET A 1 -42.03 -40.82 -46.50
CA MET A 1 -40.82 -40.01 -46.20
C MET A 1 -41.06 -38.53 -45.81
N LEU A 2 -42.31 -38.05 -45.87
CA LEU A 2 -42.65 -36.65 -45.51
C LEU A 2 -42.98 -36.43 -44.01
N ILE A 3 -43.48 -37.47 -43.32
CA ILE A 3 -43.93 -37.36 -41.91
C ILE A 3 -42.75 -37.30 -40.95
N LEU A 4 -41.63 -37.95 -41.26
CA LEU A 4 -40.44 -37.98 -40.42
C LEU A 4 -39.74 -36.64 -40.37
N LYS A 5 -39.80 -35.81 -41.46
CA LYS A 5 -39.20 -34.49 -41.54
C LYS A 5 -39.94 -33.43 -40.70
N LYS A 6 -41.24 -33.58 -40.51
CA LYS A 6 -42.01 -32.63 -39.66
C LYS A 6 -41.79 -32.87 -38.18
N SER A 7 -41.60 -34.11 -37.75
CA SER A 7 -41.36 -34.46 -36.35
C SER A 7 -39.99 -33.98 -35.88
N CYS A 8 -38.96 -34.05 -36.74
CA CYS A 8 -37.61 -33.61 -36.40
C CYS A 8 -37.49 -32.07 -36.24
N LYS A 9 -38.24 -31.30 -37.06
CA LYS A 9 -38.28 -29.82 -36.92
C LYS A 9 -38.99 -29.40 -35.65
N ALA A 10 -40.06 -30.06 -35.23
CA ALA A 10 -40.73 -29.74 -33.96
C ALA A 10 -39.87 -30.07 -32.74
N LEU A 11 -39.08 -31.16 -32.81
CA LEU A 11 -38.19 -31.56 -31.72
C LEU A 11 -37.00 -30.56 -31.55
N ILE A 12 -36.43 -30.07 -32.66
CA ILE A 12 -35.34 -29.12 -32.65
C ILE A 12 -35.83 -27.74 -32.11
N THR A 13 -37.04 -27.32 -32.48
CA THR A 13 -37.60 -26.05 -31.98
C THR A 13 -37.91 -26.12 -30.49
N ALA A 14 -38.39 -27.26 -29.98
CA ALA A 14 -38.62 -27.46 -28.55
C ALA A 14 -37.32 -27.53 -27.75
N LEU A 15 -36.25 -28.09 -28.34
CA LEU A 15 -34.93 -28.13 -27.67
C LEU A 15 -34.27 -26.76 -27.61
N CYS A 16 -34.42 -25.94 -28.66
CA CYS A 16 -33.89 -24.56 -28.65
C CYS A 16 -34.61 -23.63 -27.68
N THR A 17 -35.90 -23.85 -27.41
CA THR A 17 -36.63 -23.03 -26.42
C THR A 17 -36.28 -23.39 -24.98
N LEU A 18 -35.80 -24.59 -24.70
CA LEU A 18 -35.33 -24.97 -23.35
C LEU A 18 -33.98 -24.33 -22.98
N PHE A 19 -33.14 -23.94 -23.96
CA PHE A 19 -31.87 -23.27 -23.68
C PHE A 19 -32.00 -21.76 -23.41
N ILE A 20 -33.12 -21.13 -23.74
CA ILE A 20 -33.31 -19.69 -23.51
C ILE A 20 -33.91 -19.40 -22.13
N TYR A 21 -34.42 -20.40 -21.41
CA TYR A 21 -34.91 -20.21 -20.02
C TYR A 21 -33.84 -20.43 -18.93
N SER A 22 -32.58 -20.73 -19.30
CA SER A 22 -31.53 -21.05 -18.35
C SER A 22 -30.58 -19.87 -18.03
N CYS A 23 -30.93 -18.64 -18.34
CA CYS A 23 -30.09 -17.49 -17.98
C CYS A 23 -30.92 -16.27 -17.63
N SER A 24 -31.45 -16.26 -16.44
CA SER A 24 -31.82 -14.99 -15.76
C SER A 24 -32.16 -15.28 -14.30
N SER A 25 -31.25 -15.88 -13.55
CA SER A 25 -31.14 -15.55 -12.15
C SER A 25 -30.27 -14.29 -12.10
N ASN A 26 -30.89 -13.11 -12.16
CA ASN A 26 -30.32 -11.91 -11.58
C ASN A 26 -30.29 -12.13 -10.05
N ASP A 27 -29.54 -13.11 -9.59
CA ASP A 27 -29.10 -13.16 -8.20
C ASP A 27 -28.14 -11.97 -8.07
N LYS A 28 -28.73 -10.83 -7.70
CA LYS A 28 -27.92 -9.69 -7.24
C LYS A 28 -27.04 -10.25 -6.16
N LEU A 29 -25.75 -10.29 -6.43
CA LEU A 29 -24.75 -10.69 -5.45
C LEU A 29 -25.06 -9.95 -4.14
N ASP A 30 -25.43 -10.68 -3.09
CA ASP A 30 -25.65 -10.05 -1.78
C ASP A 30 -24.29 -9.67 -1.18
N ILE A 31 -23.85 -8.47 -1.52
CA ILE A 31 -22.55 -7.93 -1.13
C ILE A 31 -22.47 -7.64 0.38
N ASN A 32 -23.62 -7.70 1.08
CA ASN A 32 -23.71 -7.24 2.47
C ASN A 32 -22.91 -8.09 3.47
N ASN A 33 -22.58 -9.32 3.12
CA ASN A 33 -21.95 -10.30 4.01
C ASN A 33 -20.48 -10.57 3.65
N TYR A 34 -19.92 -9.87 2.68
CA TYR A 34 -18.51 -10.03 2.31
C TYR A 34 -17.62 -9.16 3.19
N GLN A 35 -16.52 -9.74 3.69
CA GLN A 35 -15.49 -9.09 4.48
C GLN A 35 -14.13 -9.27 3.82
N LEU A 36 -13.22 -8.31 3.98
CA LEU A 36 -11.86 -8.43 3.48
C LEU A 36 -11.12 -9.56 4.22
N GLN A 37 -10.83 -10.65 3.53
CA GLN A 37 -10.08 -11.79 4.06
C GLN A 37 -8.58 -11.58 3.96
N SER A 38 -8.13 -11.03 2.84
CA SER A 38 -6.72 -10.73 2.66
C SER A 38 -6.48 -9.74 1.54
N ILE A 39 -5.37 -9.02 1.67
CA ILE A 39 -4.78 -8.27 0.58
C ILE A 39 -3.38 -8.81 0.31
N GLN A 40 -3.04 -8.95 -0.94
CA GLN A 40 -1.74 -9.44 -1.41
C GLN A 40 -1.17 -8.45 -2.41
N TRP A 41 0.14 -8.36 -2.47
CA TRP A 41 0.88 -7.39 -3.24
C TRP A 41 1.86 -8.04 -4.18
N LYS A 42 2.07 -7.43 -5.32
CA LYS A 42 3.17 -7.76 -6.23
C LYS A 42 3.73 -6.49 -6.85
N LEU A 43 4.94 -6.59 -7.40
CA LEU A 43 5.53 -5.58 -8.26
C LEU A 43 5.37 -6.05 -9.71
N SER A 44 4.57 -5.33 -10.49
CA SER A 44 4.36 -5.56 -11.92
C SER A 44 5.38 -4.78 -12.74
N ALA A 45 5.50 -5.09 -14.04
CA ALA A 45 6.47 -4.44 -14.92
C ALA A 45 6.25 -2.93 -15.10
N ASP A 46 4.99 -2.49 -14.95
CA ASP A 46 4.59 -1.09 -15.08
C ASP A 46 4.63 -0.33 -13.74
N ASP A 47 4.93 -1.02 -12.64
CA ASP A 47 5.05 -0.40 -11.32
C ASP A 47 6.39 0.34 -11.23
N ALA A 48 6.40 1.47 -10.53
CA ALA A 48 7.55 2.36 -10.44
C ALA A 48 7.81 2.81 -9.00
N GLU A 49 9.07 3.09 -8.69
CA GLU A 49 9.49 3.73 -7.45
C GLU A 49 10.19 5.06 -7.78
N LYS A 50 9.81 6.12 -7.10
CA LYS A 50 10.47 7.41 -7.12
C LYS A 50 10.96 7.74 -5.72
N VAL A 51 12.20 8.21 -5.63
CA VAL A 51 12.80 8.64 -4.36
C VAL A 51 13.09 10.12 -4.43
N ASP A 52 12.68 10.85 -3.41
CA ASP A 52 13.03 12.26 -3.19
C ASP A 52 13.71 12.42 -1.83
N THR A 53 14.43 13.51 -1.61
CA THR A 53 15.20 13.75 -0.39
C THR A 53 14.93 15.14 0.17
N ILE A 54 14.53 15.19 1.43
CA ILE A 54 14.46 16.44 2.21
C ILE A 54 15.68 16.51 3.11
N GLU A 55 16.46 17.56 2.99
CA GLU A 55 17.57 17.86 3.90
C GLU A 55 17.10 18.82 5.00
N LEU A 56 17.30 18.44 6.25
CA LEU A 56 17.03 19.32 7.38
C LEU A 56 18.27 20.18 7.69
N PRO A 57 18.09 21.39 8.26
CA PRO A 57 19.22 22.22 8.64
C PRO A 57 20.20 21.45 9.55
N PRO A 58 21.50 21.50 9.27
CA PRO A 58 22.50 20.83 10.09
C PRO A 58 22.54 21.38 11.50
N LYS A 59 22.87 20.54 12.47
CA LYS A 59 23.10 20.92 13.85
C LYS A 59 24.58 20.82 14.15
N ILE A 60 25.14 21.88 14.72
CA ILE A 60 26.56 21.98 15.02
C ILE A 60 26.72 22.11 16.53
N THR A 61 27.62 21.34 17.11
CA THR A 61 27.97 21.40 18.52
C THR A 61 29.47 21.18 18.70
N SER A 62 30.05 21.82 19.71
CA SER A 62 31.46 21.70 20.05
C SER A 62 31.63 21.29 21.49
N ASN A 63 32.55 20.40 21.76
CA ASN A 63 33.07 20.13 23.09
C ASN A 63 34.36 20.94 23.30
N ASN A 64 34.26 22.05 24.00
CA ASN A 64 35.41 22.95 24.29
C ASN A 64 36.08 22.62 25.63
N THR A 65 35.75 21.47 26.24
CA THR A 65 36.30 21.07 27.55
C THR A 65 37.39 20.02 27.40
N GLU A 66 38.12 19.78 28.47
CA GLU A 66 39.15 18.72 28.57
C GLU A 66 38.52 17.32 28.78
N GLU A 67 37.21 17.25 29.06
CA GLU A 67 36.54 15.99 29.35
C GLU A 67 35.60 15.58 28.20
N PRO A 68 35.43 14.25 27.92
CA PRO A 68 34.43 13.77 26.99
C PRO A 68 33.02 14.14 27.43
N MET A 69 32.17 14.53 26.49
CA MET A 69 30.75 14.81 26.75
C MET A 69 29.84 14.00 25.86
N SER A 70 28.64 13.68 26.37
CA SER A 70 27.59 13.06 25.57
C SER A 70 26.58 14.11 25.16
N ILE A 71 26.19 14.11 23.89
CA ILE A 71 25.18 15.02 23.36
C ILE A 71 24.15 14.24 22.55
N THR A 72 22.86 14.62 22.68
CA THR A 72 21.77 14.03 21.90
C THR A 72 21.28 15.06 20.90
N PHE A 73 21.31 14.68 19.63
CA PHE A 73 20.68 15.40 18.54
C PHE A 73 19.29 14.83 18.31
N SER A 74 18.31 15.71 18.15
CA SER A 74 16.92 15.33 17.85
C SER A 74 16.47 16.07 16.61
N PHE A 75 15.90 15.37 15.67
CA PHE A 75 15.29 15.92 14.45
C PHE A 75 13.83 15.52 14.41
N GLU A 76 12.97 16.48 14.06
CA GLU A 76 11.53 16.27 13.95
C GLU A 76 11.00 16.96 12.69
N LYS A 77 10.11 16.29 11.97
CA LYS A 77 9.47 16.82 10.77
C LYS A 77 8.11 16.17 10.55
N ASN A 78 7.10 17.00 10.31
CA ASN A 78 5.84 16.52 9.75
C ASN A 78 6.01 16.27 8.25
N ILE A 79 5.64 15.09 7.79
CA ILE A 79 5.72 14.70 6.38
C ILE A 79 4.33 14.32 5.92
N LYS A 80 3.93 14.88 4.78
CA LYS A 80 2.68 14.49 4.13
C LYS A 80 2.88 13.14 3.46
N GLU A 81 2.12 12.15 3.89
CA GLU A 81 2.02 10.85 3.25
C GLU A 81 0.66 10.72 2.59
N THR A 82 0.64 10.15 1.41
CA THR A 82 -0.60 9.93 0.65
C THR A 82 -0.71 8.48 0.24
N SER A 83 -1.94 7.99 0.19
CA SER A 83 -2.26 6.68 -0.37
C SER A 83 -3.56 6.74 -1.14
N GLN A 84 -3.64 6.02 -2.25
CA GLN A 84 -4.84 5.89 -3.06
C GLN A 84 -4.88 4.53 -3.72
N PHE A 85 -6.03 3.87 -3.62
CA PHE A 85 -6.31 2.62 -4.32
C PHE A 85 -7.10 2.90 -5.60
N TYR A 86 -6.92 2.04 -6.59
CA TYR A 86 -7.68 2.08 -7.83
C TYR A 86 -8.35 0.72 -8.06
N SER A 87 -9.49 0.71 -8.69
CA SER A 87 -10.23 -0.50 -9.03
C SER A 87 -10.82 -0.39 -10.43
N ASP A 88 -10.89 -1.53 -11.12
CA ASP A 88 -11.59 -1.64 -12.42
C ASP A 88 -13.09 -1.53 -12.26
N ASP A 89 -13.58 -1.93 -11.09
CA ASP A 89 -14.98 -1.84 -10.71
C ASP A 89 -15.13 -0.98 -9.44
N PRO A 90 -15.17 0.35 -9.59
CA PRO A 90 -15.30 1.26 -8.46
C PRO A 90 -16.61 1.10 -7.69
N GLU A 91 -17.70 0.68 -8.35
CA GLU A 91 -19.00 0.50 -7.69
C GLU A 91 -18.96 -0.71 -6.77
N LEU A 92 -18.45 -1.84 -7.26
CA LEU A 92 -18.25 -3.04 -6.46
C LEU A 92 -17.25 -2.79 -5.32
N PHE A 93 -16.11 -2.13 -5.61
CA PHE A 93 -15.13 -1.77 -4.60
C PHE A 93 -15.75 -0.97 -3.46
N ASN A 94 -16.46 0.11 -3.79
CA ASN A 94 -17.14 0.94 -2.80
C ASN A 94 -18.17 0.13 -2.00
N SER A 95 -18.95 -0.71 -2.64
CA SER A 95 -19.96 -1.53 -1.95
C SER A 95 -19.36 -2.51 -0.94
N LEU A 96 -18.16 -3.03 -1.21
CA LEU A 96 -17.43 -3.94 -0.33
C LEU A 96 -16.67 -3.21 0.80
N THR A 97 -16.23 -1.97 0.58
CA THR A 97 -15.35 -1.25 1.52
C THR A 97 -16.01 -0.14 2.32
N LEU A 98 -17.18 0.37 1.89
CA LEU A 98 -17.86 1.51 2.53
C LEU A 98 -18.31 1.29 3.98
N LYS A 99 -18.47 0.04 4.39
CA LYS A 99 -19.01 -0.28 5.72
C LYS A 99 -17.97 -0.26 6.84
N GLU A 100 -16.71 -0.36 6.48
CA GLU A 100 -15.60 -0.50 7.43
C GLU A 100 -14.43 0.39 7.00
N ASN A 101 -13.79 1.03 7.98
CA ASN A 101 -12.50 1.67 7.74
C ASN A 101 -11.41 0.60 7.70
N ILE A 102 -11.29 -0.07 6.56
CA ILE A 102 -10.34 -1.16 6.38
C ILE A 102 -8.93 -0.56 6.28
N LEU A 103 -8.06 -0.94 7.20
CA LEU A 103 -6.64 -0.63 7.12
C LEU A 103 -5.90 -1.84 6.58
N VAL A 104 -5.00 -1.62 5.65
CA VAL A 104 -4.20 -2.67 5.03
C VAL A 104 -2.71 -2.42 5.23
N ASP A 105 -1.96 -3.50 5.43
CA ASP A 105 -0.52 -3.45 5.56
C ASP A 105 0.12 -3.03 4.24
N ILE A 106 1.03 -2.06 4.32
CA ILE A 106 1.83 -1.59 3.19
C ILE A 106 3.31 -1.69 3.51
N THR A 107 4.18 -1.73 2.51
CA THR A 107 5.62 -1.77 2.73
C THR A 107 6.24 -0.39 2.59
N ALA A 108 7.27 -0.11 3.38
CA ALA A 108 8.14 1.06 3.21
C ALA A 108 9.12 0.91 2.03
N ASN A 109 9.22 -0.27 1.44
CA ASN A 109 10.21 -0.55 0.42
C ASN A 109 9.64 -1.45 -0.68
N ALA A 110 9.45 -0.90 -1.88
CA ALA A 110 8.95 -1.62 -3.04
C ALA A 110 9.85 -2.81 -3.42
N SER A 111 11.14 -2.76 -3.12
CA SER A 111 12.08 -3.86 -3.41
C SER A 111 11.80 -5.14 -2.60
N THR A 112 10.98 -5.06 -1.55
CA THR A 112 10.52 -6.25 -0.81
C THR A 112 9.42 -7.02 -1.54
N LEU A 113 8.79 -6.40 -2.53
CA LEU A 113 7.77 -7.01 -3.37
C LEU A 113 8.42 -7.89 -4.46
N SER A 114 7.67 -8.86 -4.94
CA SER A 114 8.10 -9.75 -6.03
C SER A 114 7.07 -9.72 -7.16
N SER A 115 7.39 -10.39 -8.27
CA SER A 115 6.45 -10.56 -9.39
C SER A 115 5.23 -11.45 -9.07
N GLU A 116 5.26 -12.14 -7.92
CA GLU A 116 4.17 -12.97 -7.44
C GLU A 116 3.41 -12.27 -6.31
N TYR A 117 2.11 -12.53 -6.20
CA TYR A 117 1.29 -12.01 -5.11
C TYR A 117 1.74 -12.57 -3.75
N ARG A 118 1.97 -11.68 -2.79
CA ARG A 118 2.37 -12.02 -1.42
C ARG A 118 1.59 -11.19 -0.41
N LYS A 119 1.23 -11.82 0.71
CA LYS A 119 0.75 -11.09 1.89
C LYS A 119 1.92 -10.32 2.49
N LEU A 120 1.66 -9.09 2.87
CA LEU A 120 2.59 -8.30 3.68
C LEU A 120 2.20 -8.43 5.16
N SER A 121 3.20 -8.22 6.02
CA SER A 121 3.01 -7.85 7.41
C SER A 121 3.94 -6.67 7.66
N SER A 122 3.38 -5.54 8.04
CA SER A 122 4.12 -4.28 8.18
C SER A 122 3.51 -3.45 9.30
N ASP A 123 4.32 -2.59 9.92
CA ASP A 123 3.85 -1.58 10.87
C ASP A 123 3.22 -0.36 10.17
N LEU A 124 3.32 -0.31 8.84
CA LEU A 124 2.72 0.75 8.05
C LEU A 124 1.36 0.28 7.52
N HIS A 125 0.36 1.15 7.70
CA HIS A 125 -1.01 0.87 7.28
C HIS A 125 -1.56 2.02 6.44
N ALA A 126 -2.36 1.67 5.42
CA ALA A 126 -3.11 2.63 4.63
C ALA A 126 -4.59 2.26 4.62
N PRO A 127 -5.50 3.24 4.65
CA PRO A 127 -6.92 2.99 4.43
C PRO A 127 -7.16 2.45 3.02
N LEU A 128 -7.92 1.37 2.90
CA LEU A 128 -8.35 0.80 1.63
C LEU A 128 -9.44 1.71 1.02
N SER A 129 -9.04 2.71 0.23
CA SER A 129 -9.93 3.76 -0.28
C SER A 129 -9.59 4.15 -1.71
N LEU A 130 -10.63 4.37 -2.54
CA LEU A 130 -10.48 4.97 -3.88
C LEU A 130 -10.16 6.47 -3.81
N ASN A 131 -10.49 7.12 -2.70
CA ASN A 131 -10.13 8.51 -2.48
C ASN A 131 -8.70 8.62 -1.96
N GLU A 132 -7.99 9.67 -2.39
CA GLU A 132 -6.69 9.98 -1.81
C GLU A 132 -6.84 10.18 -0.30
N THR A 133 -6.10 9.40 0.45
CA THR A 133 -5.98 9.56 1.91
C THR A 133 -4.68 10.27 2.22
N VAL A 134 -4.75 11.29 3.06
CA VAL A 134 -3.60 12.09 3.45
C VAL A 134 -3.37 11.95 4.94
N LEU A 135 -2.16 11.56 5.30
CA LEU A 135 -1.66 11.54 6.67
C LEU A 135 -0.51 12.54 6.80
N SER A 136 -0.28 13.03 7.99
CA SER A 136 0.84 13.94 8.28
C SER A 136 1.53 13.52 9.58
N PRO A 137 2.14 12.32 9.62
CA PRO A 137 2.81 11.84 10.81
C PRO A 137 4.01 12.73 11.15
N LEU A 138 4.28 12.85 12.46
CA LEU A 138 5.48 13.51 12.96
C LEU A 138 6.60 12.48 13.03
N TYR A 139 7.54 12.59 12.10
CA TYR A 139 8.76 11.80 12.11
C TYR A 139 9.75 12.39 13.11
N LYS A 140 10.27 11.52 13.98
CA LYS A 140 11.27 11.88 15.00
C LYS A 140 12.44 10.92 14.90
N SER A 141 13.65 11.48 14.98
CA SER A 141 14.87 10.69 15.10
C SER A 141 15.79 11.32 16.12
N LYS A 142 16.49 10.49 16.88
CA LYS A 142 17.46 10.90 17.88
C LYS A 142 18.73 10.11 17.71
N GLU A 143 19.86 10.82 17.81
CA GLU A 143 21.18 10.22 17.80
C GLU A 143 21.97 10.78 18.99
N THR A 144 22.59 9.89 19.78
CA THR A 144 23.44 10.29 20.91
C THR A 144 24.90 9.98 20.57
N LEU A 145 25.71 11.02 20.57
CA LEU A 145 27.12 10.93 20.24
C LEU A 145 27.96 11.25 21.49
N LYS A 146 29.06 10.54 21.66
CA LYS A 146 30.12 10.87 22.63
C LYS A 146 31.18 11.69 21.93
N LEU A 147 31.33 12.94 22.32
CA LEU A 147 32.32 13.87 21.79
C LEU A 147 33.58 13.86 22.67
N SER A 148 34.71 13.64 22.04
CA SER A 148 36.02 13.82 22.68
C SER A 148 36.26 15.27 23.02
N PRO A 149 37.21 15.59 23.92
CA PRO A 149 37.68 16.96 24.15
C PRO A 149 38.05 17.65 22.83
N HIS A 150 37.83 18.96 22.77
CA HIS A 150 38.18 19.81 21.62
C HIS A 150 37.65 19.30 20.28
N THR A 151 36.44 18.73 20.28
CA THR A 151 35.80 18.18 19.07
C THR A 151 34.56 18.97 18.69
N LYS A 152 34.48 19.37 17.43
CA LYS A 152 33.28 19.92 16.80
C LYS A 152 32.62 18.84 15.99
N VAL A 153 31.30 18.69 16.13
CA VAL A 153 30.50 17.79 15.32
C VAL A 153 29.43 18.53 14.53
N THR A 154 29.29 18.21 13.30
CA THR A 154 28.16 18.61 12.43
C THR A 154 27.30 17.38 12.20
N THR A 155 26.03 17.48 12.57
CA THR A 155 25.05 16.40 12.36
C THR A 155 24.08 16.83 11.29
N GLU A 156 23.95 16.02 10.25
CA GLU A 156 23.03 16.21 9.14
C GLU A 156 21.91 15.18 9.23
N CYS A 157 20.72 15.59 8.85
CA CYS A 157 19.57 14.71 8.80
C CYS A 157 18.94 14.78 7.40
N LYS A 158 18.81 13.63 6.76
CA LYS A 158 18.15 13.47 5.47
C LYS A 158 16.91 12.59 5.64
N ILE A 159 15.82 13.03 5.05
CA ILE A 159 14.57 12.28 5.02
C ILE A 159 14.34 11.87 3.57
N TYR A 160 14.32 10.55 3.35
CA TYR A 160 14.01 9.98 2.04
C TYR A 160 12.51 9.76 1.96
N ILE A 161 11.88 10.37 0.97
CA ILE A 161 10.49 10.17 0.64
C ILE A 161 10.45 9.22 -0.54
N LYS A 162 9.71 8.12 -0.40
CA LYS A 162 9.51 7.14 -1.45
C LYS A 162 8.06 7.18 -1.90
N GLU A 163 7.86 7.41 -3.18
CA GLU A 163 6.58 7.22 -3.86
C GLU A 163 6.70 6.00 -4.73
N TYR A 164 5.78 5.06 -4.61
CA TYR A 164 5.76 3.88 -5.46
C TYR A 164 4.35 3.41 -5.77
N THR A 165 4.24 2.69 -6.86
CA THR A 165 3.03 2.01 -7.30
C THR A 165 3.23 0.51 -7.19
N ALA A 166 2.21 -0.19 -6.70
CA ALA A 166 2.24 -1.64 -6.59
C ALA A 166 0.87 -2.23 -6.96
N THR A 167 0.89 -3.40 -7.55
CA THR A 167 -0.33 -4.13 -7.90
C THR A 167 -0.84 -4.90 -6.69
N TYR A 168 -2.12 -4.82 -6.40
CA TYR A 168 -2.75 -5.57 -5.31
C TYR A 168 -3.79 -6.57 -5.81
N LEU A 169 -4.06 -7.55 -4.95
CA LEU A 169 -5.18 -8.48 -5.03
C LEU A 169 -5.90 -8.46 -3.68
N ALA A 170 -7.12 -7.97 -3.65
CA ALA A 170 -7.99 -8.03 -2.49
C ALA A 170 -8.95 -9.22 -2.63
N ILE A 171 -9.03 -10.04 -1.59
CA ILE A 171 -9.92 -11.20 -1.52
C ILE A 171 -10.94 -10.94 -0.44
N PHE A 172 -12.19 -10.86 -0.84
CA PHE A 172 -13.34 -10.77 0.06
C PHE A 172 -14.03 -12.12 0.13
N GLU A 173 -14.50 -12.50 1.30
CA GLU A 173 -15.17 -13.79 1.55
C GLU A 173 -16.44 -13.55 2.37
N ASN A 174 -17.50 -14.29 2.06
CA ASN A 174 -18.74 -14.28 2.83
C ASN A 174 -18.82 -15.46 3.81
N ASP A 175 -19.85 -15.47 4.64
CA ASP A 175 -20.08 -16.52 5.65
C ASP A 175 -20.26 -17.93 5.09
N LYS A 176 -20.49 -18.06 3.77
CA LYS A 176 -20.62 -19.34 3.06
C LYS A 176 -19.31 -19.81 2.44
N GLY A 177 -18.23 -19.03 2.55
CA GLY A 177 -16.94 -19.31 1.91
C GLY A 177 -16.91 -18.97 0.43
N GLU A 178 -17.87 -18.21 -0.08
CA GLU A 178 -17.84 -17.67 -1.45
C GLU A 178 -16.90 -16.47 -1.50
N THR A 179 -16.04 -16.39 -2.53
CA THR A 179 -15.02 -15.36 -2.62
C THR A 179 -15.24 -14.41 -3.80
N ILE A 180 -14.91 -13.14 -3.58
CA ILE A 180 -14.79 -12.12 -4.63
C ILE A 180 -13.32 -11.69 -4.66
N GLU A 181 -12.70 -11.82 -5.81
CA GLU A 181 -11.34 -11.33 -6.05
C GLU A 181 -11.38 -10.01 -6.80
N MET A 182 -10.76 -8.98 -6.22
CA MET A 182 -10.53 -7.71 -6.88
C MET A 182 -9.05 -7.58 -7.18
N LYS A 183 -8.73 -7.65 -8.48
CA LYS A 183 -7.36 -7.46 -8.98
C LYS A 183 -7.30 -6.08 -9.58
N LYS A 184 -6.43 -5.24 -9.12
CA LYS A 184 -5.83 -4.15 -9.89
C LYS A 184 -4.82 -3.28 -9.15
N ILE A 185 -4.39 -2.58 -10.00
CA ILE A 185 -3.30 -1.71 -10.29
C ILE A 185 -3.36 -0.54 -9.31
N VAL A 186 -2.27 -0.36 -8.62
CA VAL A 186 -1.76 0.90 -8.16
C VAL A 186 -2.31 1.40 -6.85
N LEU A 187 -1.51 1.16 -5.87
CA LEU A 187 -1.42 2.02 -4.72
C LEU A 187 -0.28 3.01 -5.00
N SER A 188 -0.55 4.30 -4.95
CA SER A 188 0.51 5.29 -4.74
C SER A 188 0.70 5.44 -3.23
N VAL A 189 1.87 5.07 -2.74
CA VAL A 189 2.23 5.24 -1.32
C VAL A 189 3.44 6.12 -1.23
N ILE A 190 3.36 7.12 -0.37
CA ILE A 190 4.52 7.92 0.02
C ILE A 190 4.92 7.51 1.42
N VAL A 191 6.14 7.05 1.57
CA VAL A 191 6.72 6.63 2.85
C VAL A 191 8.01 7.39 3.08
N ALA A 192 8.22 7.85 4.31
CA ALA A 192 9.44 8.56 4.70
C ALA A 192 10.36 7.67 5.55
N LEU A 193 11.66 7.71 5.23
CA LEU A 193 12.73 7.11 6.02
C LEU A 193 13.71 8.18 6.45
N ILE A 194 14.15 8.16 7.71
CA ILE A 194 15.09 9.15 8.25
C ILE A 194 16.49 8.56 8.38
N ALA A 195 17.48 9.25 7.84
CA ALA A 195 18.89 8.94 8.05
C ALA A 195 19.60 10.13 8.72
N ILE A 196 20.37 9.84 9.78
CA ILE A 196 21.22 10.82 10.47
C ILE A 196 22.67 10.43 10.22
N THR A 197 23.48 11.41 9.81
CA THR A 197 24.92 11.27 9.67
C THR A 197 25.62 12.29 10.55
N ALA A 198 26.74 11.94 11.15
CA ALA A 198 27.53 12.81 12.00
C ALA A 198 28.98 12.85 11.51
N ASN A 199 29.49 14.07 11.29
CA ASN A 199 30.87 14.33 10.91
C ASN A 199 31.57 15.05 12.06
N ALA A 200 32.56 14.39 12.67
CA ALA A 200 33.34 14.96 13.77
C ALA A 200 34.69 15.48 13.28
N GLN A 201 35.09 16.67 13.75
CA GLN A 201 36.37 17.28 13.50
C GLN A 201 37.02 17.64 14.82
N VAL A 202 38.25 17.20 15.03
CA VAL A 202 39.09 17.60 16.16
C VAL A 202 39.75 18.93 15.80
N TYR A 203 39.72 19.88 16.70
CA TYR A 203 40.48 21.13 16.58
C TYR A 203 41.40 21.29 17.79
N VAL A 204 42.56 21.82 17.53
CA VAL A 204 43.60 22.09 18.54
C VAL A 204 43.48 23.53 18.98
#